data_d183fd8296cc32a5e68357d10320c6b7
#
_entry.id   d183fd8296cc32a5e68357d10320c6b7
#
_cell.length_a   1.000
_cell.length_b   1.000
_cell.length_c   1.000
_cell.angle_alpha   90.00
_cell.angle_beta   90.00
_cell.angle_gamma   90.00
#
_symmetry.space_group_name_H-M   'P 1'
#
loop_
_entity.id
_entity.type
_entity.pdbx_description
1 polymer ?
#
loop_
_entity_poly.entity_id
_entity_poly.type
_entity_poly.pdbx_seq_one_letter_code
_entity_poly.pdbx_strand_id
1 'polypeptide(L)'
;AIRWASGFHISPVMAFAACAYWTGIAVVALLWRIAADASLIREGRGRRVLMIAILLCFVAGADLLFMALRYLMVGRIEPEIENWNSEIRMFATSTIWVPHHILALVAGWTGLLLNARARSLDTPKRLWLAVGAGAAYASMFGASVWISLTLAPVLIVWGMMALWRRDGTLLLSGVVALLLSVPQCLDLIHGRAPDVFPVALHIRPFTLLFAGHHMAAQLWSLILLPLNYALEFGFVLLGASIYARNARPVGEAGSAVRALLVWGAVA
;
A
#
# COMPACT_ATOMS: atom_id res chain seq x y z
N ALA A 1 -1.44 14.15 16.02
CA ALA A 1 -1.90 15.31 15.26
C ALA A 1 -3.32 15.76 15.68
N ILE A 2 -4.39 14.93 15.55
CA ILE A 2 -5.78 15.31 15.86
C ILE A 2 -5.94 15.78 17.29
N ARG A 3 -5.40 15.05 18.28
CA ARG A 3 -5.45 15.45 19.70
C ARG A 3 -4.74 16.76 19.95
N TRP A 4 -3.57 16.95 19.34
CA TRP A 4 -2.82 18.19 19.47
C TRP A 4 -3.56 19.37 18.85
N ALA A 5 -4.12 19.21 17.66
CA ALA A 5 -4.90 20.24 16.99
C ALA A 5 -6.17 20.64 17.76
N SER A 6 -6.74 19.72 18.56
CA SER A 6 -7.88 19.98 19.44
C SER A 6 -7.49 20.50 20.83
N GLY A 7 -6.21 20.84 21.09
CA GLY A 7 -5.75 21.21 22.42
C GLY A 7 -5.92 20.12 23.47
N PHE A 8 -5.84 18.84 23.05
CA PHE A 8 -6.04 17.64 23.88
C PHE A 8 -7.46 17.43 24.43
N HIS A 9 -8.47 18.18 23.93
CA HIS A 9 -9.86 17.99 24.34
C HIS A 9 -10.48 16.68 23.82
N ILE A 10 -9.92 16.09 22.75
CA ILE A 10 -10.41 14.83 22.18
C ILE A 10 -9.69 13.65 22.84
N SER A 11 -10.45 12.63 23.27
CA SER A 11 -9.88 11.41 23.84
C SER A 11 -9.05 10.63 22.81
N PRO A 12 -8.07 9.80 23.24
CA PRO A 12 -7.31 8.95 22.31
C PRO A 12 -8.22 8.05 21.47
N VAL A 13 -9.25 7.48 22.07
CA VAL A 13 -10.23 6.60 21.38
C VAL A 13 -10.98 7.34 20.29
N MET A 14 -11.47 8.55 20.58
CA MET A 14 -12.14 9.38 19.57
C MET A 14 -11.20 9.79 18.44
N ALA A 15 -9.95 10.15 18.76
CA ALA A 15 -8.94 10.48 17.76
C ALA A 15 -8.63 9.29 16.86
N PHE A 16 -8.54 8.08 17.43
CA PHE A 16 -8.35 6.85 16.69
C PHE A 16 -9.55 6.51 15.79
N ALA A 17 -10.77 6.57 16.34
CA ALA A 17 -11.99 6.34 15.59
C ALA A 17 -12.14 7.32 14.43
N ALA A 18 -11.84 8.60 14.64
CA ALA A 18 -11.83 9.61 13.59
C ALA A 18 -10.79 9.28 12.51
N CYS A 19 -9.58 8.87 12.88
CA CYS A 19 -8.57 8.46 11.95
C CYS A 19 -9.03 7.27 11.11
N ALA A 20 -9.57 6.22 11.71
CA ALA A 20 -10.09 5.04 11.02
C ALA A 20 -11.24 5.40 10.08
N TYR A 21 -12.16 6.24 10.51
CA TYR A 21 -13.30 6.70 9.71
C TYR A 21 -12.85 7.47 8.45
N TRP A 22 -11.97 8.46 8.62
CA TRP A 22 -11.44 9.24 7.49
C TRP A 22 -10.58 8.40 6.56
N THR A 23 -9.80 7.46 7.10
CA THR A 23 -9.05 6.50 6.31
C THR A 23 -9.97 5.63 5.47
N GLY A 24 -11.07 5.13 6.04
CA GLY A 24 -12.08 4.37 5.30
C GLY A 24 -12.69 5.16 4.13
N ILE A 25 -13.07 6.43 4.36
CA ILE A 25 -13.55 7.32 3.28
C ILE A 25 -12.49 7.50 2.20
N ALA A 26 -11.23 7.73 2.58
CA ALA A 26 -10.14 7.93 1.64
C ALA A 26 -9.87 6.67 0.80
N VAL A 27 -9.95 5.48 1.39
CA VAL A 27 -9.87 4.19 0.68
C VAL A 27 -10.97 4.07 -0.36
N VAL A 28 -12.24 4.33 0.02
CA VAL A 28 -13.38 4.25 -0.92
C VAL A 28 -13.20 5.24 -2.07
N ALA A 29 -12.79 6.47 -1.78
CA ALA A 29 -12.52 7.48 -2.80
C ALA A 29 -11.37 7.07 -3.74
N LEU A 30 -10.30 6.49 -3.20
CA LEU A 30 -9.17 5.97 -3.98
C LEU A 30 -9.60 4.80 -4.87
N LEU A 31 -10.33 3.82 -4.34
CA LEU A 31 -10.86 2.70 -5.12
C LEU A 31 -11.76 3.17 -6.26
N TRP A 32 -12.65 4.12 -5.99
CA TRP A 32 -13.49 4.74 -7.02
C TRP A 32 -12.63 5.40 -8.09
N ARG A 33 -11.62 6.16 -7.67
CA ARG A 33 -10.73 6.87 -8.60
C ARG A 33 -9.94 5.90 -9.47
N ILE A 34 -9.33 4.87 -8.89
CA ILE A 34 -8.60 3.83 -9.62
C ILE A 34 -9.52 3.13 -10.63
N ALA A 35 -10.73 2.74 -10.20
CA ALA A 35 -11.70 2.09 -11.07
C ALA A 35 -12.13 2.99 -12.25
N ALA A 36 -12.26 4.30 -12.03
CA ALA A 36 -12.57 5.27 -13.08
C ALA A 36 -11.40 5.40 -14.08
N ASP A 37 -10.18 5.59 -13.59
CA ASP A 37 -8.99 5.72 -14.44
C ASP A 37 -8.65 4.41 -15.18
N ALA A 38 -8.98 3.26 -14.60
CA ALA A 38 -8.87 1.95 -15.23
C ALA A 38 -10.02 1.65 -16.22
N SER A 39 -10.94 2.60 -16.46
CA SER A 39 -12.11 2.44 -17.33
C SER A 39 -13.02 1.27 -16.95
N LEU A 40 -13.01 0.86 -15.67
CA LEU A 40 -13.90 -0.17 -15.16
C LEU A 40 -15.31 0.36 -14.87
N ILE A 41 -15.45 1.67 -14.67
CA ILE A 41 -16.72 2.35 -14.44
C ILE A 41 -17.34 2.68 -15.78
N ARG A 42 -18.38 1.92 -16.16
CA ARG A 42 -19.25 2.21 -17.29
C ARG A 42 -20.58 2.74 -16.77
N GLU A 43 -21.33 3.44 -17.62
CA GLU A 43 -22.67 3.95 -17.29
C GLU A 43 -23.54 2.87 -16.67
N GLY A 44 -24.15 3.19 -15.53
CA GLY A 44 -25.00 2.29 -14.74
C GLY A 44 -24.31 1.19 -13.93
N ARG A 45 -22.99 0.98 -14.10
CA ARG A 45 -22.26 -0.10 -13.41
C ARG A 45 -21.32 0.35 -12.29
N GLY A 46 -21.09 1.67 -12.14
CA GLY A 46 -20.12 2.21 -11.17
C GLY A 46 -20.35 1.74 -9.75
N ARG A 47 -21.60 1.74 -9.27
CA ARG A 47 -21.95 1.26 -7.94
C ARG A 47 -21.59 -0.21 -7.72
N ARG A 48 -21.86 -1.06 -8.72
CA ARG A 48 -21.52 -2.50 -8.65
C ARG A 48 -20.00 -2.71 -8.59
N VAL A 49 -19.24 -2.00 -9.41
CA VAL A 49 -17.76 -2.07 -9.42
C VAL A 49 -17.21 -1.65 -8.07
N LEU A 50 -17.70 -0.54 -7.50
CA LEU A 50 -17.28 -0.08 -6.18
C LEU A 50 -17.63 -1.09 -5.08
N MET A 51 -18.84 -1.65 -5.09
CA MET A 51 -19.24 -2.67 -4.10
C MET A 51 -18.35 -3.91 -4.18
N ILE A 52 -18.01 -4.37 -5.39
CA ILE A 52 -17.08 -5.48 -5.58
C ILE A 52 -15.69 -5.12 -5.04
N ALA A 53 -15.17 -3.92 -5.35
CA ALA A 53 -13.88 -3.47 -4.85
C ALA A 53 -13.83 -3.40 -3.32
N ILE A 54 -14.89 -2.91 -2.68
CA ILE A 54 -15.01 -2.90 -1.20
C ILE A 54 -15.05 -4.32 -0.66
N LEU A 55 -15.85 -5.21 -1.24
CA LEU A 55 -15.91 -6.61 -0.81
C LEU A 55 -14.57 -7.33 -0.94
N LEU A 56 -13.80 -7.03 -1.98
CA LEU A 56 -12.45 -7.58 -2.16
C LEU A 56 -11.46 -7.12 -1.07
N CYS A 57 -11.71 -5.99 -0.41
CA CYS A 57 -10.91 -5.57 0.75
C CYS A 57 -11.11 -6.46 1.99
N PHE A 58 -12.15 -7.30 2.00
CA PHE A 58 -12.42 -8.28 3.05
C PHE A 58 -11.93 -9.70 2.69
N VAL A 59 -11.38 -9.87 1.50
CA VAL A 59 -10.79 -11.14 1.08
C VAL A 59 -9.31 -11.12 1.48
N ALA A 60 -8.92 -12.10 2.32
CA ALA A 60 -7.52 -12.41 2.57
C ALA A 60 -6.92 -13.11 1.33
N GLY A 61 -5.74 -13.66 1.44
CA GLY A 61 -5.12 -14.40 0.35
C GLY A 61 -5.80 -15.71 -0.03
N ALA A 62 -5.11 -16.53 -0.77
CA ALA A 62 -5.54 -17.90 -1.11
C ALA A 62 -5.51 -18.85 0.09
N ASP A 63 -5.04 -18.39 1.25
CA ASP A 63 -5.05 -19.10 2.53
C ASP A 63 -6.42 -19.62 2.91
N LEU A 64 -7.48 -18.90 2.54
CA LEU A 64 -8.86 -19.36 2.71
C LEU A 64 -9.09 -20.75 2.09
N LEU A 65 -8.48 -21.03 0.94
CA LEU A 65 -8.57 -22.35 0.29
C LEU A 65 -7.85 -23.42 1.10
N PHE A 66 -6.67 -23.08 1.62
CA PHE A 66 -5.89 -23.97 2.47
C PHE A 66 -6.60 -24.24 3.81
N MET A 67 -7.18 -23.20 4.41
CA MET A 67 -8.01 -23.34 5.61
C MET A 67 -9.24 -24.21 5.38
N ALA A 68 -9.93 -24.03 4.26
CA ALA A 68 -11.07 -24.85 3.87
C ALA A 68 -10.67 -26.31 3.67
N LEU A 69 -9.56 -26.58 2.98
CA LEU A 69 -9.02 -27.92 2.79
C LEU A 69 -8.66 -28.56 4.13
N ARG A 70 -7.99 -27.84 5.02
CA ARG A 70 -7.64 -28.33 6.35
C ARG A 70 -8.88 -28.62 7.20
N TYR A 71 -9.90 -27.76 7.15
CA TYR A 71 -11.18 -28.02 7.79
C TYR A 71 -11.84 -29.32 7.29
N LEU A 72 -11.82 -29.57 5.98
CA LEU A 72 -12.34 -30.79 5.39
C LEU A 72 -11.55 -32.02 5.84
N MET A 73 -10.25 -31.92 6.09
CA MET A 73 -9.39 -33.01 6.53
C MET A 73 -9.47 -33.28 8.03
N VAL A 74 -9.59 -32.25 8.85
CA VAL A 74 -9.47 -32.34 10.32
C VAL A 74 -10.81 -32.18 11.02
N GLY A 75 -11.82 -31.63 10.35
CA GLY A 75 -13.18 -31.44 10.88
C GLY A 75 -13.31 -30.30 11.91
N ARG A 76 -12.25 -29.53 12.15
CA ARG A 76 -12.26 -28.40 13.08
C ARG A 76 -11.42 -27.23 12.57
N ILE A 77 -11.84 -26.01 12.95
CA ILE A 77 -11.06 -24.79 12.73
C ILE A 77 -10.25 -24.56 14.02
N GLU A 78 -8.94 -24.57 13.91
CA GLU A 78 -8.05 -24.22 15.02
C GLU A 78 -7.87 -22.72 15.07
N PRO A 79 -7.89 -22.08 16.27
CA PRO A 79 -7.78 -20.62 16.39
C PRO A 79 -6.46 -20.04 15.86
N GLU A 80 -5.42 -20.87 15.76
CA GLU A 80 -4.05 -20.47 15.38
C GLU A 80 -3.63 -21.01 14.02
N ILE A 81 -4.59 -21.18 13.11
CA ILE A 81 -4.36 -21.76 11.77
C ILE A 81 -3.30 -20.97 10.98
N GLU A 82 -3.18 -19.67 11.22
CA GLU A 82 -2.30 -18.76 10.48
C GLU A 82 -0.88 -18.68 11.06
N ASN A 83 -0.54 -19.47 12.08
CA ASN A 83 0.83 -19.48 12.65
C ASN A 83 1.86 -20.19 11.76
N TRP A 84 1.46 -20.79 10.65
CA TRP A 84 2.35 -21.54 9.77
C TRP A 84 3.16 -20.63 8.83
N ASN A 85 2.69 -19.43 8.55
CA ASN A 85 3.36 -18.43 7.71
C ASN A 85 3.28 -17.03 8.32
N SER A 86 3.88 -16.06 7.65
CA SER A 86 3.72 -14.63 7.96
C SER A 86 2.42 -14.14 7.34
N GLU A 87 1.38 -14.05 8.16
CA GLU A 87 0.06 -13.56 7.77
C GLU A 87 0.11 -12.13 7.22
N ILE A 88 -0.51 -11.92 6.08
CA ILE A 88 -0.86 -10.59 5.58
C ILE A 88 -2.34 -10.35 5.87
N ARG A 89 -2.62 -9.54 6.87
CA ARG A 89 -3.98 -9.28 7.32
C ARG A 89 -4.83 -8.65 6.24
N MET A 90 -6.12 -9.02 6.22
CA MET A 90 -7.11 -8.39 5.35
C MET A 90 -7.01 -6.88 5.40
N PHE A 91 -7.11 -6.24 4.23
CA PHE A 91 -7.02 -4.79 4.10
C PHE A 91 -8.07 -4.06 4.98
N ALA A 92 -9.28 -4.60 5.05
CA ALA A 92 -10.34 -4.05 5.90
C ALA A 92 -9.97 -4.11 7.39
N THR A 93 -9.42 -5.22 7.88
CA THR A 93 -8.93 -5.35 9.26
C THR A 93 -7.81 -4.37 9.54
N SER A 94 -6.86 -4.23 8.60
CA SER A 94 -5.76 -3.27 8.72
C SER A 94 -6.25 -1.82 8.76
N THR A 95 -7.34 -1.49 8.07
CA THR A 95 -7.95 -0.15 8.12
C THR A 95 -8.45 0.21 9.53
N ILE A 96 -8.90 -0.79 10.30
CA ILE A 96 -9.38 -0.59 11.67
C ILE A 96 -8.24 -0.69 12.68
N TRP A 97 -7.34 -1.66 12.51
CA TRP A 97 -6.28 -1.94 13.48
C TRP A 97 -5.08 -1.00 13.38
N VAL A 98 -4.65 -0.70 12.16
CA VAL A 98 -3.48 0.17 11.88
C VAL A 98 -3.81 1.23 10.83
N PRO A 99 -4.80 2.09 11.08
CA PRO A 99 -5.31 3.04 10.09
C PRO A 99 -4.23 3.96 9.51
N HIS A 100 -3.17 4.24 10.26
CA HIS A 100 -2.05 5.05 9.80
C HIS A 100 -1.25 4.39 8.67
N HIS A 101 -1.11 3.06 8.66
CA HIS A 101 -0.48 2.35 7.54
C HIS A 101 -1.33 2.42 6.29
N ILE A 102 -2.64 2.22 6.43
CA ILE A 102 -3.55 2.34 5.29
C ILE A 102 -3.64 3.78 4.79
N LEU A 103 -3.63 4.76 5.69
CA LEU A 103 -3.56 6.17 5.31
C LEU A 103 -2.27 6.48 4.53
N ALA A 104 -1.14 5.94 4.98
CA ALA A 104 0.14 6.06 4.27
C ALA A 104 0.05 5.46 2.85
N LEU A 105 -0.53 4.27 2.72
CA LEU A 105 -0.74 3.63 1.42
C LEU A 105 -1.63 4.48 0.51
N VAL A 106 -2.76 4.99 1.02
CA VAL A 106 -3.65 5.90 0.28
C VAL A 106 -2.91 7.15 -0.17
N ALA A 107 -2.11 7.76 0.71
CA ALA A 107 -1.31 8.94 0.38
C ALA A 107 -0.28 8.63 -0.73
N GLY A 108 0.45 7.53 -0.62
CA GLY A 108 1.40 7.09 -1.64
C GLY A 108 0.74 6.88 -3.01
N TRP A 109 -0.36 6.15 -3.08
CA TRP A 109 -1.13 5.95 -4.31
C TRP A 109 -1.69 7.26 -4.87
N THR A 110 -2.17 8.16 -4.00
CA THR A 110 -2.63 9.49 -4.42
C THR A 110 -1.49 10.27 -5.07
N GLY A 111 -0.30 10.26 -4.48
CA GLY A 111 0.88 10.88 -5.08
C GLY A 111 1.21 10.32 -6.46
N LEU A 112 1.17 9.00 -6.62
CA LEU A 112 1.40 8.34 -7.91
C LEU A 112 0.36 8.75 -8.97
N LEU A 113 -0.92 8.77 -8.60
CA LEU A 113 -2.01 9.18 -9.51
C LEU A 113 -1.93 10.66 -9.89
N LEU A 114 -1.60 11.54 -8.94
CA LEU A 114 -1.41 12.97 -9.21
C LEU A 114 -0.26 13.20 -10.18
N ASN A 115 0.86 12.51 -10.01
CA ASN A 115 1.99 12.58 -10.94
C ASN A 115 1.64 12.05 -12.33
N ALA A 116 0.92 10.93 -12.41
CA ALA A 116 0.47 10.39 -13.69
C ALA A 116 -0.43 11.39 -14.43
N ARG A 117 -1.38 12.02 -13.70
CA ARG A 117 -2.30 13.01 -14.27
C ARG A 117 -1.62 14.33 -14.64
N ALA A 118 -0.61 14.74 -13.90
CA ALA A 118 0.09 15.99 -14.13
C ALA A 118 0.73 16.05 -15.53
N ARG A 119 1.15 14.91 -16.08
CA ARG A 119 1.78 14.82 -17.41
C ARG A 119 0.86 15.20 -18.56
N SER A 120 -0.45 15.04 -18.39
CA SER A 120 -1.45 15.34 -19.42
C SER A 120 -2.04 16.75 -19.31
N LEU A 121 -1.51 17.61 -18.47
CA LEU A 121 -2.06 18.94 -18.18
C LEU A 121 -1.09 20.07 -18.54
N ASP A 122 -1.67 21.26 -18.73
CA ASP A 122 -0.93 22.51 -18.96
C ASP A 122 -0.08 22.89 -17.76
N THR A 123 0.97 23.67 -18.01
CA THR A 123 2.03 24.00 -17.04
C THR A 123 1.52 24.42 -15.65
N PRO A 124 0.61 25.39 -15.49
CA PRO A 124 0.21 25.81 -14.14
C PRO A 124 -0.47 24.69 -13.34
N LYS A 125 -1.41 23.97 -13.95
CA LYS A 125 -2.11 22.85 -13.31
C LYS A 125 -1.17 21.68 -13.02
N ARG A 126 -0.24 21.41 -13.93
CA ARG A 126 0.80 20.41 -13.77
C ARG A 126 1.66 20.64 -12.55
N LEU A 127 2.10 21.89 -12.32
CA LEU A 127 2.91 22.25 -11.16
C LEU A 127 2.15 22.04 -9.84
N TRP A 128 0.89 22.46 -9.77
CA TRP A 128 0.07 22.26 -8.57
C TRP A 128 -0.15 20.79 -8.25
N LEU A 129 -0.36 19.96 -9.27
CA LEU A 129 -0.48 18.52 -9.06
C LEU A 129 0.85 17.89 -8.63
N ALA A 130 1.98 18.37 -9.16
CA ALA A 130 3.30 17.92 -8.72
C ALA A 130 3.58 18.28 -7.24
N VAL A 131 3.24 19.50 -6.82
CA VAL A 131 3.33 19.90 -5.41
C VAL A 131 2.41 19.04 -4.54
N GLY A 132 1.16 18.83 -4.97
CA GLY A 132 0.21 17.97 -4.27
C GLY A 132 0.71 16.52 -4.15
N ALA A 133 1.34 15.99 -5.20
CA ALA A 133 1.95 14.66 -5.18
C ALA A 133 3.11 14.59 -4.18
N GLY A 134 3.98 15.61 -4.14
CA GLY A 134 5.05 15.71 -3.16
C GLY A 134 4.55 15.76 -1.72
N ALA A 135 3.50 16.55 -1.47
CA ALA A 135 2.85 16.60 -0.16
C ALA A 135 2.23 15.24 0.24
N ALA A 136 1.64 14.52 -0.73
CA ALA A 136 1.11 13.19 -0.50
C ALA A 136 2.23 12.18 -0.13
N TYR A 137 3.37 12.20 -0.80
CA TYR A 137 4.52 11.35 -0.44
C TYR A 137 5.10 11.70 0.94
N ALA A 138 5.21 12.98 1.27
CA ALA A 138 5.62 13.39 2.61
C ALA A 138 4.62 12.92 3.68
N SER A 139 3.31 13.01 3.41
CA SER A 139 2.27 12.50 4.29
C SER A 139 2.33 10.99 4.45
N MET A 140 2.66 10.25 3.38
CA MET A 140 2.92 8.81 3.43
C MET A 140 4.05 8.49 4.40
N PHE A 141 5.18 9.18 4.28
CA PHE A 141 6.33 9.00 5.16
C PHE A 141 5.99 9.33 6.62
N GLY A 142 5.27 10.43 6.85
CA GLY A 142 4.85 10.83 8.19
C GLY A 142 3.82 9.91 8.83
N ALA A 143 2.98 9.26 8.04
CA ALA A 143 2.01 8.32 8.55
C ALA A 143 2.63 6.93 8.80
N SER A 144 3.53 6.45 7.93
CA SER A 144 4.19 5.16 8.10
C SER A 144 5.52 5.07 7.35
N VAL A 145 6.60 4.98 8.11
CA VAL A 145 7.94 4.72 7.55
C VAL A 145 7.99 3.36 6.84
N TRP A 146 7.30 2.35 7.36
CA TRP A 146 7.27 1.01 6.77
C TRP A 146 6.64 0.99 5.38
N ILE A 147 5.48 1.62 5.21
CA ILE A 147 4.84 1.76 3.89
C ILE A 147 5.71 2.57 2.95
N SER A 148 6.39 3.60 3.45
CA SER A 148 7.31 4.39 2.65
C SER A 148 8.50 3.58 2.17
N LEU A 149 9.07 2.71 3.00
CA LEU A 149 10.14 1.80 2.62
C LEU A 149 9.70 0.78 1.56
N THR A 150 8.46 0.27 1.63
CA THR A 150 7.95 -0.64 0.59
C THR A 150 7.72 0.05 -0.76
N LEU A 151 7.33 1.32 -0.77
CA LEU A 151 7.15 2.10 -2.00
C LEU A 151 8.45 2.79 -2.47
N ALA A 152 9.47 2.89 -1.62
CA ALA A 152 10.73 3.55 -1.96
C ALA A 152 11.40 2.99 -3.22
N PRO A 153 11.51 1.66 -3.45
CA PRO A 153 12.11 1.13 -4.68
C PRO A 153 11.39 1.64 -5.95
N VAL A 154 10.06 1.68 -5.93
CA VAL A 154 9.26 2.19 -7.05
C VAL A 154 9.53 3.67 -7.28
N LEU A 155 9.54 4.47 -6.21
CA LEU A 155 9.80 5.90 -6.28
C LEU A 155 11.24 6.21 -6.71
N ILE A 156 12.22 5.41 -6.29
CA ILE A 156 13.63 5.54 -6.72
C ILE A 156 13.75 5.26 -8.21
N VAL A 157 13.19 4.14 -8.70
CA VAL A 157 13.21 3.79 -10.13
C VAL A 157 12.54 4.88 -10.95
N TRP A 158 11.38 5.37 -10.51
CA TRP A 158 10.70 6.49 -11.18
C TRP A 158 11.51 7.79 -11.14
N GLY A 159 12.16 8.09 -10.00
CA GLY A 159 13.05 9.24 -9.86
C GLY A 159 14.22 9.18 -10.82
N MET A 160 14.89 8.03 -10.95
CA MET A 160 15.97 7.81 -11.91
C MET A 160 15.48 7.97 -13.36
N MET A 161 14.31 7.40 -13.68
CA MET A 161 13.70 7.57 -15.01
C MET A 161 13.33 9.03 -15.28
N ALA A 162 12.87 9.77 -14.27
CA ALA A 162 12.56 11.19 -14.39
C ALA A 162 13.81 12.03 -14.65
N LEU A 163 14.90 11.75 -13.94
CA LEU A 163 16.20 12.38 -14.18
C LEU A 163 16.65 12.12 -15.62
N TRP A 164 16.63 10.88 -16.05
CA TRP A 164 17.03 10.50 -17.41
C TRP A 164 16.17 11.16 -18.49
N ARG A 165 14.85 11.20 -18.28
CA ARG A 165 13.89 11.82 -19.22
C ARG A 165 13.73 13.33 -19.04
N ARG A 166 14.41 13.94 -18.06
CA ARG A 166 14.26 15.33 -17.66
C ARG A 166 12.82 15.71 -17.34
N ASP A 167 12.08 14.79 -16.69
CA ASP A 167 10.69 15.02 -16.27
C ASP A 167 10.64 15.91 -15.03
N GLY A 168 10.57 17.20 -15.24
CA GLY A 168 10.54 18.20 -14.17
C GLY A 168 9.35 18.04 -13.21
N THR A 169 8.25 17.39 -13.64
CA THR A 169 7.05 17.19 -12.80
C THR A 169 7.36 16.24 -11.65
N LEU A 170 7.94 15.08 -11.96
CA LEU A 170 8.27 14.09 -10.95
C LEU A 170 9.43 14.55 -10.06
N LEU A 171 10.40 15.28 -10.63
CA LEU A 171 11.51 15.88 -9.88
C LEU A 171 10.99 16.90 -8.87
N LEU A 172 10.06 17.78 -9.28
CA LEU A 172 9.43 18.74 -8.38
C LEU A 172 8.69 18.03 -7.24
N SER A 173 7.93 16.96 -7.53
CA SER A 173 7.26 16.17 -6.50
C SER A 173 8.25 15.57 -5.50
N GLY A 174 9.40 15.07 -5.98
CA GLY A 174 10.46 14.54 -5.13
C GLY A 174 11.06 15.60 -4.23
N VAL A 175 11.36 16.78 -4.76
CA VAL A 175 11.90 17.91 -3.97
C VAL A 175 10.90 18.34 -2.89
N VAL A 176 9.62 18.51 -3.24
CA VAL A 176 8.58 18.88 -2.28
C VAL A 176 8.43 17.79 -1.20
N ALA A 177 8.44 16.51 -1.59
CA ALA A 177 8.37 15.41 -0.64
C ALA A 177 9.54 15.44 0.35
N LEU A 178 10.77 15.61 -0.13
CA LEU A 178 11.96 15.69 0.71
C LEU A 178 11.87 16.86 1.68
N LEU A 179 11.56 18.07 1.19
CA LEU A 179 11.47 19.26 2.03
C LEU A 179 10.41 19.11 3.13
N LEU A 180 9.24 18.62 2.80
CA LEU A 180 8.14 18.42 3.77
C LEU A 180 8.40 17.26 4.73
N SER A 181 9.28 16.31 4.39
CA SER A 181 9.66 15.19 5.26
C SER A 181 10.75 15.56 6.27
N VAL A 182 11.44 16.69 6.10
CA VAL A 182 12.54 17.11 6.99
C VAL A 182 12.14 17.12 8.49
N PRO A 183 11.00 17.75 8.89
CA PRO A 183 10.63 17.75 10.32
C PRO A 183 10.46 16.33 10.90
N GLN A 184 9.89 15.43 10.12
CA GLN A 184 9.68 14.03 10.53
C GLN A 184 10.99 13.26 10.61
N CYS A 185 11.91 13.50 9.66
CA CYS A 185 13.26 12.93 9.73
C CYS A 185 14.00 13.40 10.99
N LEU A 186 13.90 14.69 11.30
CA LEU A 186 14.52 15.26 12.49
C LEU A 186 13.91 14.65 13.77
N ASP A 187 12.59 14.52 13.84
CA ASP A 187 11.91 13.88 14.96
C ASP A 187 12.35 12.41 15.13
N LEU A 188 12.44 11.66 14.04
CA LEU A 188 12.93 10.29 14.06
C LEU A 188 14.38 10.17 14.51
N ILE A 189 15.23 11.13 14.19
CA ILE A 189 16.63 11.13 14.59
C ILE A 189 16.78 11.51 16.06
N HIS A 190 16.06 12.53 16.54
CA HIS A 190 16.15 13.03 17.90
C HIS A 190 15.31 12.23 18.91
N GLY A 191 14.19 11.67 18.47
CA GLY A 191 13.27 10.91 19.34
C GLY A 191 13.68 9.48 19.65
N ARG A 192 14.80 8.99 19.12
CA ARG A 192 15.25 7.61 19.33
C ARG A 192 15.97 7.48 20.67
N ALA A 193 15.41 6.65 21.54
CA ALA A 193 16.21 6.08 22.63
C ALA A 193 17.34 5.23 22.00
N PRO A 194 18.60 5.37 22.45
CA PRO A 194 19.76 4.69 21.85
C PRO A 194 19.63 3.16 21.80
N ASP A 195 18.76 2.59 22.62
CA ASP A 195 18.64 1.13 22.82
C ASP A 195 17.54 0.45 21.96
N VAL A 196 16.80 1.19 21.14
CA VAL A 196 15.57 0.67 20.50
C VAL A 196 15.80 0.09 19.10
N PHE A 197 16.99 0.16 18.52
CA PHE A 197 17.25 -0.42 17.20
C PHE A 197 18.56 -1.19 17.09
N PRO A 198 18.46 -2.52 16.92
CA PRO A 198 18.91 -3.08 15.68
C PRO A 198 17.69 -3.42 14.81
N VAL A 199 17.54 -2.76 13.64
CA VAL A 199 16.63 -3.26 12.59
C VAL A 199 17.26 -4.56 12.08
N ALA A 200 16.84 -5.68 12.66
CA ALA A 200 17.21 -6.98 12.12
C ALA A 200 16.23 -7.33 11.01
N LEU A 201 16.72 -7.43 9.79
CA LEU A 201 15.94 -7.96 8.68
C LEU A 201 15.79 -9.48 8.87
N HIS A 202 14.58 -9.92 9.21
CA HIS A 202 14.25 -11.34 9.30
C HIS A 202 13.33 -11.73 8.16
N ILE A 203 13.78 -12.66 7.30
CA ILE A 203 12.96 -13.24 6.25
C ILE A 203 12.44 -14.58 6.77
N ARG A 204 11.20 -14.62 7.24
CA ARG A 204 10.57 -15.82 7.84
C ARG A 204 9.12 -15.99 7.38
N PRO A 205 8.86 -16.24 6.08
CA PRO A 205 7.49 -16.42 5.60
C PRO A 205 6.80 -17.64 6.22
N PHE A 206 7.55 -18.71 6.53
CA PHE A 206 7.02 -19.97 7.07
C PHE A 206 7.60 -20.26 8.45
N THR A 207 7.03 -19.65 9.48
CA THR A 207 7.52 -19.69 10.86
C THR A 207 7.51 -21.08 11.48
N LEU A 208 6.53 -21.93 11.15
CA LEU A 208 6.42 -23.29 11.69
C LEU A 208 7.33 -24.29 10.99
N LEU A 209 7.59 -24.11 9.69
CA LEU A 209 8.42 -25.05 8.93
C LEU A 209 9.91 -24.86 9.22
N PHE A 210 10.30 -23.63 9.57
CA PHE A 210 11.70 -23.26 9.76
C PHE A 210 11.90 -22.53 11.09
N ALA A 211 11.58 -23.18 12.18
CA ALA A 211 11.63 -22.62 13.55
C ALA A 211 13.04 -22.27 14.06
N GLY A 212 14.09 -22.43 13.25
CA GLY A 212 15.47 -22.16 13.64
C GLY A 212 16.04 -20.85 13.08
N HIS A 213 17.03 -20.29 13.79
CA HIS A 213 17.81 -19.15 13.31
C HIS A 213 18.98 -19.57 12.37
N HIS A 214 19.01 -20.82 11.92
CA HIS A 214 20.07 -21.34 11.10
C HIS A 214 20.05 -20.74 9.68
N MET A 215 21.22 -20.51 9.11
CA MET A 215 21.36 -19.93 7.77
C MET A 215 20.57 -20.72 6.70
N ALA A 216 20.51 -22.05 6.83
CA ALA A 216 19.72 -22.90 5.95
C ALA A 216 18.20 -22.57 6.03
N ALA A 217 17.65 -22.31 7.21
CA ALA A 217 16.25 -21.94 7.37
C ALA A 217 15.93 -20.58 6.73
N GLN A 218 16.85 -19.61 6.85
CA GLN A 218 16.70 -18.32 6.18
C GLN A 218 16.79 -18.44 4.65
N LEU A 219 17.67 -19.27 4.15
CA LEU A 219 17.81 -19.52 2.70
C LEU A 219 16.55 -20.18 2.14
N TRP A 220 16.01 -21.21 2.82
CA TRP A 220 14.74 -21.81 2.43
C TRP A 220 13.57 -20.84 2.52
N SER A 221 13.53 -20.00 3.53
CA SER A 221 12.51 -18.93 3.67
C SER A 221 12.61 -17.94 2.51
N LEU A 222 13.80 -17.58 2.08
CA LEU A 222 14.00 -16.71 0.92
C LEU A 222 13.54 -17.38 -0.40
N ILE A 223 13.88 -18.65 -0.59
CA ILE A 223 13.48 -19.44 -1.78
C ILE A 223 11.95 -19.58 -1.85
N LEU A 224 11.29 -19.79 -0.70
CA LEU A 224 9.85 -19.97 -0.60
C LEU A 224 9.07 -18.64 -0.47
N LEU A 225 9.75 -17.51 -0.38
CA LEU A 225 9.11 -16.19 -0.29
C LEU A 225 8.12 -15.91 -1.43
N PRO A 226 8.44 -16.21 -2.72
CA PRO A 226 7.46 -16.06 -3.81
C PRO A 226 6.22 -16.93 -3.64
N LEU A 227 6.37 -18.13 -3.08
CA LEU A 227 5.23 -19.00 -2.78
C LEU A 227 4.34 -18.40 -1.68
N ASN A 228 4.95 -17.86 -0.62
CA ASN A 228 4.19 -17.16 0.42
C ASN A 228 3.39 -15.99 -0.16
N TYR A 229 4.01 -15.15 -0.98
CA TYR A 229 3.29 -14.07 -1.64
C TYR A 229 2.21 -14.56 -2.62
N ALA A 230 2.43 -15.66 -3.31
CA ALA A 230 1.42 -16.26 -4.16
C ALA A 230 0.20 -16.76 -3.37
N LEU A 231 0.40 -17.25 -2.16
CA LEU A 231 -0.70 -17.67 -1.27
C LEU A 231 -1.41 -16.45 -0.67
N GLU A 232 -0.66 -15.48 -0.14
CA GLU A 232 -1.22 -14.28 0.50
C GLU A 232 -1.95 -13.36 -0.50
N PHE A 233 -1.39 -13.18 -1.69
CA PHE A 233 -1.92 -12.29 -2.73
C PHE A 233 -2.53 -13.02 -3.93
N GLY A 234 -2.75 -14.33 -3.85
CA GLY A 234 -3.12 -15.15 -5.02
C GLY A 234 -4.30 -14.59 -5.81
N PHE A 235 -5.37 -14.15 -5.15
CA PHE A 235 -6.52 -13.55 -5.83
C PHE A 235 -6.19 -12.17 -6.42
N VAL A 236 -5.37 -11.37 -5.74
CA VAL A 236 -4.93 -10.06 -6.24
C VAL A 236 -4.03 -10.22 -7.45
N LEU A 237 -3.07 -11.15 -7.39
CA LEU A 237 -2.17 -11.48 -8.50
C LEU A 237 -2.94 -12.02 -9.72
N LEU A 238 -3.91 -12.89 -9.50
CA LEU A 238 -4.79 -13.39 -10.55
C LEU A 238 -5.60 -12.25 -11.18
N GLY A 239 -6.23 -11.41 -10.35
CA GLY A 239 -7.00 -10.26 -10.82
C GLY A 239 -6.15 -9.26 -11.60
N ALA A 240 -4.95 -8.94 -11.10
CA ALA A 240 -3.99 -8.06 -11.77
C ALA A 240 -3.53 -8.65 -13.13
N SER A 241 -3.29 -9.97 -13.18
CA SER A 241 -2.90 -10.67 -14.41
C SER A 241 -4.02 -10.65 -15.45
N ILE A 242 -5.25 -10.92 -15.04
CA ILE A 242 -6.43 -10.86 -15.94
C ILE A 242 -6.63 -9.42 -16.43
N TYR A 243 -6.51 -8.43 -15.54
CA TYR A 243 -6.61 -7.03 -15.90
C TYR A 243 -5.51 -6.64 -16.89
N ALA A 244 -4.26 -6.97 -16.61
CA ALA A 244 -3.12 -6.65 -17.47
C ALA A 244 -3.27 -7.23 -18.91
N ARG A 245 -3.88 -8.42 -19.04
CA ARG A 245 -4.12 -9.07 -20.33
C ARG A 245 -5.29 -8.46 -21.09
N ASN A 246 -6.37 -8.11 -20.40
CA ASN A 246 -7.66 -7.78 -21.04
C ASN A 246 -7.97 -6.28 -21.07
N ALA A 247 -7.40 -5.49 -20.16
CA ALA A 247 -7.68 -4.06 -20.13
C ALA A 247 -6.93 -3.31 -21.22
N ARG A 248 -7.68 -2.56 -22.01
CA ARG A 248 -7.13 -1.57 -22.94
C ARG A 248 -7.06 -0.25 -22.18
N PRO A 249 -5.87 0.24 -21.81
CA PRO A 249 -5.75 1.50 -21.11
C PRO A 249 -6.23 2.64 -21.98
N VAL A 250 -7.11 3.48 -21.46
CA VAL A 250 -7.59 4.68 -22.12
C VAL A 250 -6.79 5.86 -21.58
N GLY A 251 -5.95 6.45 -22.43
CA GLY A 251 -5.10 7.59 -22.09
C GLY A 251 -3.89 7.24 -21.19
N GLU A 252 -3.13 8.27 -20.85
CA GLU A 252 -1.90 8.12 -20.03
C GLU A 252 -2.19 7.69 -18.58
N ALA A 253 -3.27 8.22 -17.99
CA ALA A 253 -3.67 7.85 -16.62
C ALA A 253 -4.04 6.36 -16.52
N GLY A 254 -4.76 5.82 -17.51
CA GLY A 254 -5.07 4.38 -17.58
C GLY A 254 -3.82 3.52 -17.75
N SER A 255 -2.85 3.99 -18.53
CA SER A 255 -1.55 3.32 -18.71
C SER A 255 -0.74 3.30 -17.42
N ALA A 256 -0.74 4.41 -16.66
CA ALA A 256 -0.07 4.51 -15.37
C ALA A 256 -0.72 3.60 -14.33
N VAL A 257 -2.06 3.58 -14.24
CA VAL A 257 -2.78 2.67 -13.34
C VAL A 257 -2.49 1.22 -13.71
N ARG A 258 -2.48 0.86 -15.00
CA ARG A 258 -2.12 -0.49 -15.44
C ARG A 258 -0.69 -0.84 -15.01
N ALA A 259 0.27 0.05 -15.21
CA ALA A 259 1.64 -0.17 -14.80
C ALA A 259 1.74 -0.37 -13.28
N LEU A 260 1.06 0.46 -12.49
CA LEU A 260 1.04 0.35 -11.04
C LEU A 260 0.41 -0.95 -10.54
N LEU A 261 -0.70 -1.40 -11.17
CA LEU A 261 -1.33 -2.67 -10.82
C LEU A 261 -0.43 -3.86 -11.16
N VAL A 262 0.28 -3.82 -12.28
CA VAL A 262 1.26 -4.85 -12.64
C VAL A 262 2.45 -4.83 -11.68
N TRP A 263 2.99 -3.66 -11.37
CA TRP A 263 4.10 -3.52 -10.42
C TRP A 263 3.70 -3.86 -8.99
N GLY A 264 2.53 -3.41 -8.53
CA GLY A 264 2.02 -3.77 -7.21
C GLY A 264 1.71 -5.26 -7.04
N ALA A 265 1.58 -6.00 -8.14
CA ALA A 265 1.45 -7.46 -8.12
C ALA A 265 2.80 -8.18 -8.13
N VAL A 266 3.89 -7.48 -8.44
CA VAL A 266 5.26 -8.03 -8.53
C VAL A 266 6.13 -7.61 -7.33
N ALA A 267 5.79 -6.50 -6.69
CA ALA A 267 6.47 -5.98 -5.50
C ALA A 267 5.97 -6.61 -4.21
#